data_9e25dedcba7bef93ec53ed369044d9db
#
_entry.id   9e25dedcba7bef93ec53ed369044d9db
#
_cell.length_a   1.000
_cell.length_b   1.000
_cell.length_c   1.000
_cell.angle_alpha   90.00
_cell.angle_beta   90.00
_cell.angle_gamma   90.00
#
_symmetry.space_group_name_H-M   'P 1'
#
loop_
_entity.id
_entity.type
_entity.pdbx_description
1 polymer ?
#
loop_
_entity_poly.entity_id
_entity_poly.type
_entity_poly.pdbx_seq_one_letter_code
_entity_poly.pdbx_strand_id
1 'polypeptide(L)'
;RYGGQHDGHTITITSDGATNHTFNLSGWQQSVDKTHCVLTEINFNKTYPIYEFIKDPIKKQQIKDAAEKYIKSKIRPIIEVKPMFQIKSPHTKDNWWVFSQDDVNYINQVSGDYLTDFLGFVLVEPAPNTKPMHRLKSIHTKDTWYAFSYADVEYAKKKWNEQYYGIDGYVYADEQPNTVPLHHLKSTHTKDTWYTNSYATVEYAKAKWGEQYFGIDGYIIKP
;
A
#
# COMPACT_ATOMS: atom_id res chain seq x y z
N ARG A 1 -24.83 -14.15 11.15
CA ARG A 1 -24.92 -15.63 11.09
C ARG A 1 -23.76 -16.20 11.88
N TYR A 2 -24.06 -17.17 12.73
CA TYR A 2 -23.04 -17.93 13.44
C TYR A 2 -23.03 -19.33 12.82
N GLY A 3 -21.88 -19.77 12.37
CA GLY A 3 -21.66 -21.15 11.94
C GLY A 3 -20.70 -21.82 12.90
N GLY A 4 -21.06 -22.99 13.37
CA GLY A 4 -20.17 -23.88 14.12
C GLY A 4 -20.13 -25.23 13.41
N GLN A 5 -18.96 -25.83 13.33
CA GLN A 5 -18.80 -27.18 12.86
C GLN A 5 -18.51 -28.09 14.05
N HIS A 6 -19.39 -29.06 14.27
CA HIS A 6 -19.17 -30.11 15.22
C HIS A 6 -19.39 -31.45 14.52
N ASP A 7 -18.44 -32.35 14.60
CA ASP A 7 -18.49 -33.71 14.01
C ASP A 7 -18.83 -33.73 12.50
N GLY A 8 -18.34 -32.77 11.73
CA GLY A 8 -18.56 -32.69 10.29
C GLY A 8 -19.94 -32.16 9.87
N HIS A 9 -20.77 -31.72 10.80
CA HIS A 9 -22.06 -31.09 10.49
C HIS A 9 -21.99 -29.59 10.58
N THR A 10 -22.47 -28.89 9.54
CA THR A 10 -22.64 -27.44 9.54
C THR A 10 -24.04 -27.10 10.06
N ILE A 11 -24.13 -26.34 11.17
CA ILE A 11 -25.41 -25.83 11.65
C ILE A 11 -25.58 -24.41 11.09
N THR A 12 -26.47 -24.25 10.12
CA THR A 12 -26.84 -22.95 9.58
C THR A 12 -28.14 -22.50 10.23
N ILE A 13 -28.11 -21.35 10.93
CA ILE A 13 -29.33 -20.74 11.48
C ILE A 13 -29.83 -19.74 10.43
N THR A 14 -30.94 -20.06 9.74
CA THR A 14 -31.65 -19.13 8.87
C THR A 14 -32.83 -18.50 9.62
N SER A 15 -33.06 -17.21 9.42
CA SER A 15 -34.06 -16.41 10.16
C SER A 15 -35.45 -16.42 9.54
N ASP A 16 -35.72 -17.23 8.56
CA ASP A 16 -37.01 -17.33 7.88
C ASP A 16 -37.87 -18.43 8.54
N GLY A 17 -38.59 -17.99 9.50
CA GLY A 17 -39.59 -18.54 10.38
C GLY A 17 -40.59 -19.59 9.87
N ALA A 18 -40.17 -20.64 9.24
CA ALA A 18 -41.07 -21.73 8.87
C ALA A 18 -40.41 -23.10 8.93
N THR A 19 -40.14 -23.55 10.12
CA THR A 19 -40.26 -25.02 10.49
C THR A 19 -39.96 -25.19 11.96
N ASN A 20 -40.72 -25.97 12.66
CA ASN A 20 -40.62 -26.34 14.07
C ASN A 20 -39.34 -27.14 14.39
N HIS A 21 -38.20 -26.53 14.33
CA HIS A 21 -36.96 -27.05 14.89
C HIS A 21 -36.69 -26.35 16.20
N THR A 22 -36.87 -27.03 17.30
CA THR A 22 -36.45 -26.57 18.63
C THR A 22 -34.93 -26.55 18.65
N PHE A 23 -34.37 -25.33 18.49
CA PHE A 23 -32.94 -25.11 18.64
C PHE A 23 -32.58 -25.21 20.12
N ASN A 24 -31.83 -26.25 20.50
CA ASN A 24 -31.29 -26.37 21.85
C ASN A 24 -30.02 -25.53 21.99
N LEU A 25 -30.19 -24.26 22.38
CA LEU A 25 -29.11 -23.30 22.57
C LEU A 25 -28.06 -23.84 23.58
N SER A 26 -28.54 -24.48 24.67
CA SER A 26 -27.66 -25.00 25.71
C SER A 26 -26.82 -26.20 25.24
N GLY A 27 -27.42 -27.11 24.48
CA GLY A 27 -26.71 -28.21 23.84
C GLY A 27 -25.70 -27.72 22.81
N TRP A 28 -26.08 -26.75 22.02
CA TRP A 28 -25.18 -26.13 21.05
C TRP A 28 -23.98 -25.41 21.73
N GLN A 29 -24.22 -24.60 22.79
CA GLN A 29 -23.17 -23.95 23.54
C GLN A 29 -22.17 -24.94 24.17
N GLN A 30 -22.63 -26.12 24.60
CA GLN A 30 -21.76 -27.14 25.15
C GLN A 30 -20.97 -27.91 24.06
N SER A 31 -21.47 -27.95 22.85
CA SER A 31 -20.83 -28.63 21.71
C SER A 31 -19.78 -27.75 20.99
N VAL A 32 -19.80 -26.44 21.22
CA VAL A 32 -18.92 -25.48 20.55
C VAL A 32 -17.70 -25.25 21.43
N ASP A 33 -16.57 -25.76 21.04
CA ASP A 33 -15.28 -25.44 21.65
C ASP A 33 -14.52 -24.37 20.87
N LYS A 34 -13.52 -23.75 21.52
CA LYS A 34 -12.76 -22.65 20.93
C LYS A 34 -11.94 -23.04 19.70
N THR A 35 -11.72 -24.33 19.46
CA THR A 35 -10.91 -24.84 18.36
C THR A 35 -11.73 -25.09 17.09
N HIS A 36 -13.06 -25.20 17.22
CA HIS A 36 -13.98 -25.52 16.14
C HIS A 36 -14.95 -24.36 15.78
N CYS A 37 -14.80 -23.20 16.43
CA CYS A 37 -15.61 -22.04 16.11
C CYS A 37 -14.98 -21.21 15.00
N VAL A 38 -15.71 -21.02 13.92
CA VAL A 38 -15.36 -20.08 12.84
C VAL A 38 -16.39 -18.97 12.80
N LEU A 39 -15.95 -17.74 12.94
CA LEU A 39 -16.80 -16.58 12.71
C LEU A 39 -16.98 -16.39 11.21
N THR A 40 -18.18 -16.67 10.72
CA THR A 40 -18.48 -16.64 9.28
C THR A 40 -19.02 -15.30 8.78
N GLU A 41 -19.68 -14.54 9.67
CA GLU A 41 -20.24 -13.23 9.31
C GLU A 41 -20.49 -12.39 10.56
N ILE A 42 -20.13 -11.10 10.53
CA ILE A 42 -20.55 -10.12 11.53
C ILE A 42 -21.42 -9.08 10.84
N ASN A 43 -22.66 -8.90 11.34
CA ASN A 43 -23.49 -7.78 10.93
C ASN A 43 -23.20 -6.57 11.82
N PHE A 44 -22.36 -5.69 11.37
CA PHE A 44 -21.93 -4.50 12.13
C PHE A 44 -23.08 -3.53 12.46
N ASN A 45 -24.19 -3.55 11.70
CA ASN A 45 -25.35 -2.73 11.99
C ASN A 45 -26.19 -3.25 13.18
N LYS A 46 -25.87 -4.43 13.68
CA LYS A 46 -26.55 -5.09 14.81
C LYS A 46 -25.59 -5.44 15.96
N THR A 47 -24.41 -4.87 15.98
CA THR A 47 -23.46 -5.04 17.08
C THR A 47 -23.65 -3.93 18.12
N TYR A 48 -23.60 -4.31 19.38
CA TYR A 48 -23.64 -3.39 20.49
C TYR A 48 -22.34 -3.45 21.26
N PRO A 49 -21.76 -2.32 21.62
CA PRO A 49 -20.56 -2.31 22.47
C PRO A 49 -20.84 -2.97 23.83
N ILE A 50 -19.91 -3.76 24.32
CA ILE A 50 -20.08 -4.53 25.57
C ILE A 50 -20.44 -3.62 26.76
N TYR A 51 -19.96 -2.39 26.79
CA TYR A 51 -20.27 -1.43 27.86
C TYR A 51 -21.72 -0.99 27.91
N GLU A 52 -22.51 -1.17 26.83
CA GLU A 52 -23.94 -0.83 26.84
C GLU A 52 -24.75 -1.72 27.78
N PHE A 53 -24.25 -2.91 28.11
CA PHE A 53 -24.90 -3.85 29.05
C PHE A 53 -24.56 -3.57 30.51
N ILE A 54 -23.71 -2.58 30.81
CA ILE A 54 -23.27 -2.25 32.17
C ILE A 54 -24.24 -1.24 32.76
N LYS A 55 -24.88 -1.60 33.89
CA LYS A 55 -25.87 -0.76 34.58
C LYS A 55 -25.23 0.35 35.41
N ASP A 56 -24.05 0.11 35.98
CA ASP A 56 -23.33 1.10 36.79
C ASP A 56 -22.71 2.15 35.86
N PRO A 57 -23.09 3.43 35.96
CA PRO A 57 -22.66 4.48 35.05
C PRO A 57 -21.15 4.75 35.13
N ILE A 58 -20.55 4.61 36.31
CA ILE A 58 -19.10 4.85 36.49
C ILE A 58 -18.30 3.74 35.82
N LYS A 59 -18.68 2.48 36.07
CA LYS A 59 -18.05 1.32 35.42
C LYS A 59 -18.27 1.31 33.92
N LYS A 60 -19.48 1.70 33.46
CA LYS A 60 -19.78 1.84 32.03
C LYS A 60 -18.81 2.80 31.36
N GLN A 61 -18.61 3.99 31.95
CA GLN A 61 -17.69 4.98 31.37
C GLN A 61 -16.24 4.49 31.38
N GLN A 62 -15.79 3.89 32.49
CA GLN A 62 -14.42 3.34 32.57
C GLN A 62 -14.14 2.28 31.52
N ILE A 63 -15.11 1.36 31.27
CA ILE A 63 -14.94 0.31 30.26
C ILE A 63 -15.03 0.89 28.86
N LYS A 64 -15.89 1.87 28.62
CA LYS A 64 -15.95 2.60 27.34
C LYS A 64 -14.60 3.24 27.03
N ASP A 65 -14.03 4.00 27.96
CA ASP A 65 -12.75 4.68 27.78
C ASP A 65 -11.60 3.69 27.55
N ALA A 66 -11.60 2.58 28.30
CA ALA A 66 -10.63 1.50 28.09
C ALA A 66 -10.76 0.82 26.73
N ALA A 67 -12.00 0.55 26.29
CA ALA A 67 -12.28 -0.05 24.99
C ALA A 67 -11.87 0.89 23.86
N GLU A 68 -12.22 2.18 23.94
CA GLU A 68 -11.83 3.18 22.94
C GLU A 68 -10.30 3.32 22.87
N LYS A 69 -9.62 3.38 24.01
CA LYS A 69 -8.15 3.43 24.08
C LYS A 69 -7.53 2.18 23.44
N TYR A 70 -8.07 1.00 23.75
CA TYR A 70 -7.62 -0.27 23.17
C TYR A 70 -7.83 -0.30 21.67
N ILE A 71 -9.01 0.04 21.18
CA ILE A 71 -9.35 0.09 19.76
C ILE A 71 -8.41 1.05 19.04
N LYS A 72 -8.27 2.30 19.53
CA LYS A 72 -7.33 3.27 18.96
C LYS A 72 -5.89 2.75 18.89
N SER A 73 -5.45 1.96 19.89
CA SER A 73 -4.12 1.34 19.89
C SER A 73 -3.96 0.19 18.89
N LYS A 74 -5.07 -0.37 18.39
CA LYS A 74 -5.08 -1.51 17.45
C LYS A 74 -5.51 -1.13 16.03
N ILE A 75 -6.18 0.01 15.87
CA ILE A 75 -6.47 0.54 14.54
C ILE A 75 -5.12 0.92 13.92
N ARG A 76 -4.68 0.12 12.98
CA ARG A 76 -3.65 0.56 12.03
C ARG A 76 -4.36 1.47 11.04
N PRO A 77 -3.84 2.68 10.78
CA PRO A 77 -4.38 3.49 9.70
C PRO A 77 -4.38 2.64 8.43
N ILE A 78 -5.49 2.64 7.70
CA ILE A 78 -5.53 2.06 6.36
C ILE A 78 -4.55 2.90 5.54
N ILE A 79 -3.42 2.30 5.22
CA ILE A 79 -2.42 2.94 4.37
C ILE A 79 -2.88 2.70 2.93
N GLU A 80 -3.39 3.73 2.31
CA GLU A 80 -3.74 3.69 0.90
C GLU A 80 -2.46 3.68 0.06
N VAL A 81 -2.38 2.74 -0.88
CA VAL A 81 -1.23 2.56 -1.75
C VAL A 81 -1.66 2.53 -3.21
N LYS A 82 -0.75 2.90 -4.09
CA LYS A 82 -0.94 2.79 -5.53
C LYS A 82 0.29 2.17 -6.18
N PRO A 83 0.13 1.40 -7.28
CA PRO A 83 1.24 0.77 -7.96
C PRO A 83 2.16 1.80 -8.60
N MET A 84 3.45 1.50 -8.68
CA MET A 84 4.45 2.28 -9.40
C MET A 84 5.00 1.45 -10.55
N PHE A 85 4.58 1.79 -11.77
CA PHE A 85 5.03 1.17 -13.01
C PHE A 85 6.06 2.05 -13.70
N GLN A 86 7.15 1.46 -14.18
CA GLN A 86 8.15 2.15 -14.98
C GLN A 86 7.88 1.96 -16.46
N ILE A 87 7.79 3.06 -17.17
CA ILE A 87 7.52 3.14 -18.61
C ILE A 87 8.78 3.63 -19.30
N LYS A 88 9.04 3.11 -20.49
CA LYS A 88 10.14 3.56 -21.37
C LYS A 88 9.58 4.12 -22.66
N SER A 89 10.02 5.32 -23.02
CA SER A 89 9.74 5.89 -24.34
C SER A 89 10.80 5.44 -25.35
N PRO A 90 10.43 4.80 -26.45
CA PRO A 90 11.36 4.46 -27.52
C PRO A 90 11.85 5.70 -28.27
N HIS A 91 11.09 6.80 -28.21
CA HIS A 91 11.38 8.04 -28.94
C HIS A 91 12.39 8.91 -28.21
N THR A 92 12.14 9.22 -26.94
CA THR A 92 13.00 10.09 -26.12
C THR A 92 14.06 9.33 -25.35
N LYS A 93 13.92 8.00 -25.21
CA LYS A 93 14.72 7.12 -24.35
C LYS A 93 14.53 7.41 -22.86
N ASP A 94 13.57 8.27 -22.50
CA ASP A 94 13.22 8.63 -21.15
C ASP A 94 12.48 7.49 -20.42
N ASN A 95 12.84 7.23 -19.17
CA ASN A 95 12.03 6.45 -18.25
C ASN A 95 11.15 7.41 -17.45
N TRP A 96 9.91 7.02 -17.26
CA TRP A 96 8.94 7.76 -16.47
C TRP A 96 7.96 6.81 -15.79
N TRP A 97 7.09 7.33 -14.92
CA TRP A 97 6.29 6.44 -14.06
C TRP A 97 4.83 6.80 -14.12
N VAL A 98 4.01 5.76 -14.04
CA VAL A 98 2.55 5.82 -13.90
C VAL A 98 2.10 5.01 -12.71
N PHE A 99 0.92 5.33 -12.18
CA PHE A 99 0.43 4.84 -10.91
C PHE A 99 -0.92 4.18 -10.99
N SER A 100 -1.31 3.74 -12.19
CA SER A 100 -2.49 2.92 -12.41
C SER A 100 -2.28 1.95 -13.57
N GLN A 101 -2.97 0.82 -13.54
CA GLN A 101 -2.97 -0.14 -14.65
C GLN A 101 -3.65 0.44 -15.90
N ASP A 102 -4.63 1.32 -15.71
CA ASP A 102 -5.34 1.97 -16.82
C ASP A 102 -4.41 2.90 -17.61
N ASP A 103 -3.53 3.63 -16.92
CA ASP A 103 -2.51 4.43 -17.58
C ASP A 103 -1.54 3.56 -18.38
N VAL A 104 -1.08 2.43 -17.85
CA VAL A 104 -0.24 1.47 -18.58
C VAL A 104 -0.93 0.98 -19.86
N ASN A 105 -2.20 0.59 -19.74
CA ASN A 105 -2.98 0.10 -20.88
C ASN A 105 -3.16 1.18 -21.95
N TYR A 106 -3.48 2.41 -21.54
CA TYR A 106 -3.62 3.56 -22.43
C TYR A 106 -2.32 3.88 -23.17
N ILE A 107 -1.21 3.96 -22.44
CA ILE A 107 0.11 4.29 -22.99
C ILE A 107 0.54 3.27 -24.03
N ASN A 108 0.40 1.98 -23.75
CA ASN A 108 0.74 0.90 -24.67
C ASN A 108 -0.05 0.99 -26.00
N GLN A 109 -1.28 1.52 -25.94
CA GLN A 109 -2.14 1.64 -27.14
C GLN A 109 -1.88 2.90 -27.96
N VAL A 110 -1.49 4.00 -27.32
CA VAL A 110 -1.53 5.34 -27.94
C VAL A 110 -0.15 5.92 -28.24
N SER A 111 0.81 5.78 -27.30
CA SER A 111 2.08 6.50 -27.42
C SER A 111 3.23 5.69 -28.00
N GLY A 112 3.08 4.37 -28.05
CA GLY A 112 4.19 3.45 -28.37
C GLY A 112 5.23 3.30 -27.25
N ASP A 113 5.04 3.98 -26.13
CA ASP A 113 5.83 3.77 -24.92
C ASP A 113 5.42 2.42 -24.31
N TYR A 114 6.31 1.78 -23.58
CA TYR A 114 6.06 0.42 -23.10
C TYR A 114 6.47 0.24 -21.62
N LEU A 115 5.76 -0.64 -20.94
CA LEU A 115 6.08 -1.06 -19.57
C LEU A 115 7.42 -1.80 -19.53
N THR A 116 8.32 -1.36 -18.66
CA THR A 116 9.61 -2.02 -18.44
C THR A 116 9.67 -2.75 -17.10
N ASP A 117 8.99 -2.23 -16.06
CA ASP A 117 9.02 -2.84 -14.74
C ASP A 117 7.79 -2.46 -13.90
N PHE A 118 7.43 -3.35 -12.97
CA PHE A 118 6.55 -3.07 -11.84
C PHE A 118 7.39 -3.01 -10.57
N LEU A 119 7.66 -1.81 -10.09
CA LEU A 119 8.58 -1.59 -8.98
C LEU A 119 7.99 -1.97 -7.62
N GLY A 120 6.67 -1.86 -7.43
CA GLY A 120 5.95 -2.09 -6.18
C GLY A 120 4.88 -1.03 -5.95
N PHE A 121 4.59 -0.75 -4.67
CA PHE A 121 3.56 0.23 -4.33
C PHE A 121 4.14 1.38 -3.53
N VAL A 122 3.68 2.61 -3.83
CA VAL A 122 3.94 3.84 -3.07
C VAL A 122 2.70 4.25 -2.29
N LEU A 123 2.89 5.00 -1.20
CA LEU A 123 1.77 5.51 -0.42
C LEU A 123 1.12 6.69 -1.15
N VAL A 124 -0.22 6.80 -1.06
CA VAL A 124 -0.98 7.92 -1.62
C VAL A 124 -0.83 9.15 -0.74
N GLU A 125 -0.86 8.97 0.59
CA GLU A 125 -0.78 10.03 1.59
C GLU A 125 0.46 9.88 2.47
N PRO A 126 0.95 10.97 3.09
CA PRO A 126 2.09 10.90 4.00
C PRO A 126 1.77 10.06 5.23
N ALA A 127 2.71 9.26 5.68
CA ALA A 127 2.66 8.46 6.89
C ALA A 127 3.92 8.72 7.75
N PRO A 128 3.95 8.28 9.01
CA PRO A 128 5.17 8.36 9.80
C PRO A 128 6.35 7.70 9.07
N ASN A 129 7.51 8.34 9.14
CA ASN A 129 8.75 7.89 8.49
C ASN A 129 8.68 7.80 6.95
N THR A 130 7.90 8.67 6.32
CA THR A 130 7.83 8.76 4.85
C THR A 130 8.37 10.09 4.34
N LYS A 131 8.79 10.10 3.10
CA LYS A 131 9.21 11.28 2.35
C LYS A 131 8.51 11.36 1.00
N PRO A 132 8.20 12.57 0.51
CA PRO A 132 7.50 12.75 -0.75
C PRO A 132 8.37 12.42 -1.96
N MET A 133 7.75 11.95 -3.03
CA MET A 133 8.33 11.80 -4.36
C MET A 133 7.92 13.00 -5.21
N HIS A 134 8.76 14.01 -5.28
CA HIS A 134 8.53 15.20 -6.10
C HIS A 134 8.97 14.97 -7.53
N ARG A 135 8.04 14.94 -8.48
CA ARG A 135 8.37 14.74 -9.89
C ARG A 135 8.92 16.01 -10.54
N LEU A 136 10.07 15.86 -11.16
CA LEU A 136 10.73 16.88 -11.96
C LEU A 136 10.97 16.35 -13.39
N LYS A 137 11.04 17.28 -14.34
CA LYS A 137 11.41 16.99 -15.72
C LYS A 137 12.43 18.00 -16.22
N SER A 138 13.53 17.49 -16.75
CA SER A 138 14.56 18.32 -17.35
C SER A 138 14.11 18.93 -18.67
N ILE A 139 14.20 20.24 -18.79
CA ILE A 139 13.94 20.93 -20.06
C ILE A 139 15.05 20.66 -21.09
N HIS A 140 16.25 20.28 -20.64
CA HIS A 140 17.42 20.07 -21.48
C HIS A 140 17.53 18.64 -22.00
N THR A 141 17.44 17.65 -21.11
CA THR A 141 17.60 16.24 -21.46
C THR A 141 16.26 15.51 -21.66
N LYS A 142 15.14 16.12 -21.26
CA LYS A 142 13.80 15.52 -21.18
C LYS A 142 13.69 14.41 -20.14
N ASP A 143 14.74 14.18 -19.34
CA ASP A 143 14.79 13.20 -18.26
C ASP A 143 13.73 13.52 -17.20
N THR A 144 12.93 12.52 -16.83
CA THR A 144 11.98 12.57 -15.73
C THR A 144 12.62 11.91 -14.51
N TRP A 145 12.59 12.58 -13.36
CA TRP A 145 13.23 12.10 -12.14
C TRP A 145 12.53 12.59 -10.88
N TYR A 146 12.89 12.01 -9.72
CA TYR A 146 12.32 12.39 -8.42
C TYR A 146 13.34 13.04 -7.51
N ALA A 147 12.91 14.14 -6.87
CA ALA A 147 13.51 14.68 -5.66
C ALA A 147 12.71 14.22 -4.44
N PHE A 148 13.39 13.96 -3.33
CA PHE A 148 12.77 13.44 -2.11
C PHE A 148 12.74 14.47 -0.97
N SER A 149 13.06 15.72 -1.28
CA SER A 149 12.87 16.89 -0.40
C SER A 149 12.47 18.11 -1.22
N TYR A 150 11.72 19.02 -0.59
CA TYR A 150 11.35 20.28 -1.26
C TYR A 150 12.56 21.18 -1.46
N ALA A 151 13.59 21.08 -0.63
CA ALA A 151 14.85 21.82 -0.82
C ALA A 151 15.55 21.43 -2.13
N ASP A 152 15.55 20.13 -2.48
CA ASP A 152 16.10 19.65 -3.74
C ASP A 152 15.28 20.12 -4.95
N VAL A 153 13.94 20.20 -4.80
CA VAL A 153 13.07 20.78 -5.84
C VAL A 153 13.43 22.23 -6.12
N GLU A 154 13.54 23.05 -5.08
CA GLU A 154 13.88 24.46 -5.23
C GLU A 154 15.29 24.66 -5.79
N TYR A 155 16.25 23.84 -5.37
CA TYR A 155 17.58 23.82 -5.94
C TYR A 155 17.57 23.49 -7.44
N ALA A 156 16.88 22.42 -7.84
CA ALA A 156 16.78 21.99 -9.23
C ALA A 156 16.10 23.05 -10.13
N LYS A 157 15.00 23.64 -9.66
CA LYS A 157 14.33 24.74 -10.36
C LYS A 157 15.27 25.95 -10.56
N LYS A 158 15.94 26.35 -9.49
CA LYS A 158 16.83 27.55 -9.53
C LYS A 158 18.10 27.28 -10.33
N LYS A 159 18.71 26.13 -10.18
CA LYS A 159 20.03 25.81 -10.75
C LYS A 159 19.96 25.34 -12.19
N TRP A 160 18.94 24.49 -12.50
CA TRP A 160 18.84 23.80 -13.79
C TRP A 160 17.56 24.12 -14.56
N ASN A 161 16.73 25.02 -14.02
CA ASN A 161 15.43 25.40 -14.59
C ASN A 161 14.51 24.19 -14.84
N GLU A 162 14.55 23.20 -13.93
CA GLU A 162 13.73 22.00 -14.03
C GLU A 162 12.24 22.32 -13.84
N GLN A 163 11.39 21.63 -14.61
CA GLN A 163 9.95 21.72 -14.47
C GLN A 163 9.47 20.83 -13.32
N TYR A 164 8.66 21.37 -12.41
CA TYR A 164 8.10 20.65 -11.28
C TYR A 164 6.64 20.27 -11.53
N TYR A 165 6.27 19.01 -11.30
CA TYR A 165 4.95 18.45 -11.59
C TYR A 165 4.16 18.02 -10.35
N GLY A 166 4.67 18.29 -9.14
CA GLY A 166 3.98 17.94 -7.91
C GLY A 166 4.51 16.66 -7.25
N ILE A 167 3.73 16.15 -6.29
CA ILE A 167 4.05 14.93 -5.55
C ILE A 167 3.27 13.77 -6.15
N ASP A 168 3.99 12.73 -6.55
CA ASP A 168 3.37 11.52 -7.09
C ASP A 168 3.07 10.46 -6.03
N GLY A 169 3.52 10.61 -4.81
CA GLY A 169 3.30 9.68 -3.72
C GLY A 169 4.38 9.80 -2.66
N TYR A 170 4.40 8.82 -1.75
CA TYR A 170 5.35 8.82 -0.64
C TYR A 170 6.03 7.46 -0.54
N VAL A 171 7.32 7.48 -0.17
CA VAL A 171 8.14 6.28 0.11
C VAL A 171 8.60 6.33 1.57
N TYR A 172 8.88 5.20 2.17
CA TYR A 172 9.50 5.17 3.48
C TYR A 172 10.95 5.66 3.41
N ALA A 173 11.37 6.42 4.40
CA ALA A 173 12.75 6.90 4.50
C ALA A 173 13.73 5.77 4.83
N ASP A 174 13.30 4.84 5.68
CA ASP A 174 14.06 3.67 6.13
C ASP A 174 13.29 2.38 5.84
N GLU A 175 14.00 1.25 5.80
CA GLU A 175 13.42 -0.07 5.58
C GLU A 175 12.34 -0.39 6.61
N GLN A 176 11.19 -0.85 6.13
CA GLN A 176 10.06 -1.31 6.93
C GLN A 176 9.75 -2.77 6.61
N PRO A 177 9.03 -3.49 7.50
CA PRO A 177 8.53 -4.81 7.17
C PRO A 177 7.71 -4.77 5.86
N ASN A 178 7.96 -5.71 4.97
CA ASN A 178 7.30 -5.83 3.68
C ASN A 178 7.62 -4.69 2.68
N THR A 179 8.81 -4.08 2.79
CA THR A 179 9.29 -3.11 1.80
C THR A 179 10.53 -3.63 1.06
N VAL A 180 10.81 -3.01 -0.08
CA VAL A 180 12.02 -3.19 -0.88
C VAL A 180 12.66 -1.84 -1.17
N PRO A 181 13.99 -1.76 -1.32
CA PRO A 181 14.68 -0.52 -1.65
C PRO A 181 14.32 -0.05 -3.06
N LEU A 182 14.24 1.26 -3.24
CA LEU A 182 14.13 1.91 -4.53
C LEU A 182 15.53 2.43 -4.93
N HIS A 183 16.25 1.63 -5.72
CA HIS A 183 17.59 1.95 -6.18
C HIS A 183 17.54 2.94 -7.34
N HIS A 184 18.31 4.01 -7.24
CA HIS A 184 18.41 5.07 -8.23
C HIS A 184 19.63 4.88 -9.14
N LEU A 185 19.39 4.82 -10.44
CA LEU A 185 20.43 4.76 -11.46
C LEU A 185 20.26 5.87 -12.50
N LYS A 186 21.34 6.23 -13.14
CA LYS A 186 21.35 7.18 -14.25
C LYS A 186 22.21 6.65 -15.39
N SER A 187 21.65 6.67 -16.58
CA SER A 187 22.36 6.27 -17.78
C SER A 187 23.48 7.24 -18.10
N THR A 188 24.70 6.71 -18.27
CA THR A 188 25.85 7.49 -18.72
C THR A 188 25.73 7.89 -20.19
N HIS A 189 24.93 7.18 -20.98
CA HIS A 189 24.74 7.40 -22.40
C HIS A 189 23.58 8.33 -22.71
N THR A 190 22.38 8.05 -22.19
CA THR A 190 21.18 8.83 -22.47
C THR A 190 20.92 9.93 -21.46
N LYS A 191 21.62 9.92 -20.32
CA LYS A 191 21.40 10.81 -19.15
C LYS A 191 20.03 10.61 -18.48
N ASP A 192 19.37 9.52 -18.80
CA ASP A 192 18.07 9.14 -18.34
C ASP A 192 18.14 8.52 -16.93
N THR A 193 17.26 8.94 -16.06
CA THR A 193 17.09 8.41 -14.70
C THR A 193 16.13 7.22 -14.71
N TRP A 194 16.45 6.18 -13.95
CA TRP A 194 15.56 5.03 -13.78
C TRP A 194 15.74 4.38 -12.43
N TYR A 195 14.76 3.56 -12.03
CA TYR A 195 14.74 2.90 -10.74
C TYR A 195 14.60 1.40 -10.88
N THR A 196 15.08 0.67 -9.87
CA THR A 196 14.85 -0.77 -9.72
C THR A 196 14.72 -1.11 -8.23
N ASN A 197 13.95 -2.16 -7.94
CA ASN A 197 13.83 -2.72 -6.59
C ASN A 197 14.82 -3.89 -6.34
N SER A 198 15.70 -4.17 -7.31
CA SER A 198 16.63 -5.30 -7.31
C SER A 198 18.09 -4.86 -7.33
N TYR A 199 18.85 -5.18 -6.29
CA TYR A 199 20.29 -4.91 -6.28
C TYR A 199 21.07 -5.73 -7.33
N ALA A 200 20.60 -6.92 -7.68
CA ALA A 200 21.19 -7.71 -8.77
C ALA A 200 21.11 -6.96 -10.11
N THR A 201 19.99 -6.25 -10.35
CA THR A 201 19.82 -5.39 -11.52
C THR A 201 20.78 -4.20 -11.49
N VAL A 202 21.03 -3.61 -10.32
CA VAL A 202 22.03 -2.53 -10.14
C VAL A 202 23.44 -3.02 -10.56
N GLU A 203 23.85 -4.17 -10.03
CA GLU A 203 25.17 -4.73 -10.35
C GLU A 203 25.31 -5.08 -11.84
N TYR A 204 24.28 -5.67 -12.43
CA TYR A 204 24.26 -5.95 -13.86
C TYR A 204 24.38 -4.68 -14.70
N ALA A 205 23.60 -3.64 -14.37
CA ALA A 205 23.58 -2.38 -15.11
C ALA A 205 24.92 -1.65 -15.03
N LYS A 206 25.56 -1.63 -13.86
CA LYS A 206 26.91 -1.07 -13.67
C LYS A 206 27.94 -1.81 -14.51
N ALA A 207 27.94 -3.15 -14.45
CA ALA A 207 28.93 -3.98 -15.13
C ALA A 207 28.74 -3.98 -16.67
N LYS A 208 27.48 -4.07 -17.14
CA LYS A 208 27.17 -4.25 -18.56
C LYS A 208 27.02 -2.95 -19.33
N TRP A 209 26.44 -1.92 -18.70
CA TRP A 209 26.08 -0.67 -19.38
C TRP A 209 26.84 0.55 -18.84
N GLY A 210 27.65 0.36 -17.79
CA GLY A 210 28.37 1.48 -17.16
C GLY A 210 27.46 2.50 -16.50
N GLU A 211 26.28 2.07 -16.05
CA GLU A 211 25.31 2.95 -15.41
C GLU A 211 25.84 3.52 -14.08
N GLN A 212 25.50 4.77 -13.83
CA GLN A 212 25.86 5.41 -12.57
C GLN A 212 24.82 5.09 -11.51
N TYR A 213 25.26 4.58 -10.35
CA TYR A 213 24.39 4.27 -9.20
C TYR A 213 24.48 5.38 -8.16
N PHE A 214 23.32 5.90 -7.72
CA PHE A 214 23.20 7.01 -6.77
C PHE A 214 22.79 6.56 -5.36
N GLY A 215 22.48 5.27 -5.17
CA GLY A 215 22.07 4.75 -3.87
C GLY A 215 20.58 4.41 -3.80
N ILE A 216 20.08 4.38 -2.59
CA ILE A 216 18.67 4.07 -2.29
C ILE A 216 17.94 5.38 -1.98
N ASP A 217 16.95 5.71 -2.77
CA ASP A 217 16.14 6.91 -2.58
C ASP A 217 14.99 6.74 -1.59
N GLY A 218 14.71 5.52 -1.19
CA GLY A 218 13.68 5.18 -0.21
C GLY A 218 13.27 3.73 -0.31
N TYR A 219 12.19 3.37 0.37
CA TYR A 219 11.66 2.01 0.39
C TYR A 219 10.20 2.03 0.01
N ILE A 220 9.82 1.15 -0.92
CA ILE A 220 8.46 0.97 -1.41
C ILE A 220 7.89 -0.37 -0.93
N ILE A 221 6.58 -0.50 -0.87
CA ILE A 221 5.94 -1.76 -0.50
C ILE A 221 6.17 -2.78 -1.63
N LYS A 222 6.49 -4.01 -1.28
CA LYS A 222 6.78 -5.10 -2.23
C LYS A 222 5.69 -5.28 -3.28
N PRO A 223 6.07 -5.63 -4.52
CA PRO A 223 5.14 -6.10 -5.54
C PRO A 223 4.27 -7.26 -5.09
#